data_5eb80feda991cbdbc69e093e397e299e
#
_entry.id   5eb80feda991cbdbc69e093e397e299e
#
_cell.length_a   1.000
_cell.length_b   1.000
_cell.length_c   1.000
_cell.angle_alpha   90.00
_cell.angle_beta   90.00
_cell.angle_gamma   90.00
#
_symmetry.space_group_name_H-M   'P 1'
#
loop_
_entity.id
_entity.type
_entity.pdbx_description
1 polymer ?
#
loop_
_entity_poly.entity_id
_entity_poly.type
_entity_poly.pdbx_seq_one_letter_code
_entity_poly.pdbx_strand_id
1 'polypeptide(L)'
;MIRADLYLQRIDFLRYLPGSDCRECGASSCAGLIRGLKDGTLSPSDCPSLPDHRVAAFSFALRAREILPVVPAFELPRPGYPGLVEINNPVGDSPVLVSGNSQFTQEVVTTILGFTVSPFRILFVDCRGDTVDMAMLYQSLTVDRIYRALAGTEPPGSGKVMELILPGFARELERPLIEKTGWSVQVGPICVAELPLFLGERWRMAEGW
;
A
#
# COMPACT_ATOMS: atom_id res chain seq x y z
N MET A 1 12.57 7.70 -19.40
CA MET A 1 12.22 6.70 -18.37
C MET A 1 12.10 7.42 -17.03
N ILE A 2 11.08 7.14 -16.24
CA ILE A 2 10.80 7.76 -14.94
C ILE A 2 10.80 6.65 -13.88
N ARG A 3 11.46 6.89 -12.74
CA ARG A 3 11.38 5.99 -11.59
C ARG A 3 10.11 6.28 -10.79
N ALA A 4 9.44 5.24 -10.31
CA ALA A 4 8.19 5.34 -9.55
C ALA A 4 8.42 5.74 -8.08
N ASP A 5 9.32 6.68 -7.80
CA ASP A 5 9.78 7.06 -6.45
C ASP A 5 9.18 8.38 -5.92
N LEU A 6 8.20 8.95 -6.64
CA LEU A 6 7.63 10.28 -6.37
C LEU A 6 7.12 10.45 -4.93
N TYR A 7 6.56 9.40 -4.33
CA TYR A 7 5.94 9.47 -3.00
C TYR A 7 6.76 8.82 -1.88
N LEU A 8 8.00 8.40 -2.12
CA LEU A 8 8.84 7.78 -1.08
C LEU A 8 9.09 8.72 0.11
N GLN A 9 9.24 10.02 -0.14
CA GLN A 9 9.40 11.02 0.92
C GLN A 9 8.15 11.22 1.78
N ARG A 10 6.99 10.69 1.36
CA ARG A 10 5.73 10.76 2.13
C ARG A 10 5.60 9.63 3.15
N ILE A 11 6.52 8.65 3.16
CA ILE A 11 6.51 7.57 4.14
C ILE A 11 6.87 8.12 5.52
N ASP A 12 5.93 8.03 6.45
CA ASP A 12 6.13 8.40 7.85
C ASP A 12 6.62 7.18 8.66
N PHE A 13 7.92 6.95 8.61
CA PHE A 13 8.56 5.86 9.34
C PHE A 13 8.37 5.95 10.85
N LEU A 14 8.29 7.18 11.41
CA LEU A 14 8.18 7.38 12.85
C LEU A 14 6.87 6.80 13.42
N ARG A 15 5.80 6.81 12.63
CA ARG A 15 4.49 6.24 12.97
C ARG A 15 4.55 4.74 13.33
N TYR A 16 5.55 4.04 12.83
CA TYR A 16 5.70 2.58 12.97
C TYR A 16 6.70 2.17 14.04
N LEU A 17 7.31 3.13 14.72
CA LEU A 17 8.19 2.91 15.87
C LEU A 17 7.41 2.97 17.18
N PRO A 18 7.95 2.34 18.27
CA PRO A 18 7.27 2.34 19.57
C PRO A 18 7.08 3.72 20.19
N GLY A 19 7.90 4.73 19.80
CA GLY A 19 7.84 6.09 20.33
C GLY A 19 8.32 6.23 21.78
N SER A 20 8.97 5.21 22.34
CA SER A 20 9.45 5.18 23.73
C SER A 20 10.72 5.99 23.98
N ASP A 21 11.46 6.34 22.91
CA ASP A 21 12.77 7.01 22.99
C ASP A 21 13.75 6.34 23.98
N CYS A 22 13.71 4.99 24.07
CA CYS A 22 14.45 4.19 25.06
C CYS A 22 15.97 4.26 24.89
N ARG A 23 16.49 4.67 23.73
CA ARG A 23 17.92 4.80 23.38
C ARG A 23 18.70 3.48 23.28
N GLU A 24 18.04 2.34 23.40
CA GLU A 24 18.69 1.03 23.39
C GLU A 24 19.32 0.70 22.02
N CYS A 25 18.83 1.31 20.92
CA CYS A 25 19.38 1.18 19.58
C CYS A 25 20.61 2.07 19.33
N GLY A 26 21.11 2.79 20.35
CA GLY A 26 22.23 3.73 20.23
C GLY A 26 21.84 5.12 19.69
N ALA A 27 20.63 5.32 19.20
CA ALA A 27 20.13 6.63 18.81
C ALA A 27 19.59 7.39 20.04
N SER A 28 19.64 8.73 20.01
CA SER A 28 19.15 9.57 21.11
C SER A 28 17.62 9.57 21.27
N SER A 29 16.89 9.15 20.22
CA SER A 29 15.42 9.09 20.17
C SER A 29 14.97 8.23 18.98
N CYS A 30 13.68 7.86 18.91
CA CYS A 30 13.11 7.17 17.75
C CYS A 30 13.24 8.00 16.46
N ALA A 31 13.14 9.33 16.54
CA ALA A 31 13.41 10.21 15.38
C ALA A 31 14.90 10.18 14.98
N GLY A 32 15.82 10.04 15.95
CA GLY A 32 17.24 9.82 15.72
C GLY A 32 17.52 8.51 15.02
N LEU A 33 16.84 7.44 15.41
CA LEU A 33 16.89 6.14 14.73
C LEU A 33 16.49 6.28 13.24
N ILE A 34 15.37 6.94 12.94
CA ILE A 34 14.94 7.13 11.54
C ILE A 34 16.01 7.86 10.70
N ARG A 35 16.68 8.86 11.27
CA ARG A 35 17.81 9.51 10.57
C ARG A 35 18.93 8.53 10.30
N GLY A 36 19.37 7.79 11.31
CA GLY A 36 20.43 6.78 11.16
C GLY A 36 20.08 5.69 10.14
N LEU A 37 18.81 5.25 10.10
CA LEU A 37 18.32 4.30 9.09
C LEU A 37 18.40 4.88 7.67
N LYS A 38 18.00 6.14 7.47
CA LYS A 38 18.06 6.81 6.16
C LYS A 38 19.49 7.09 5.72
N ASP A 39 20.39 7.36 6.65
CA ASP A 39 21.80 7.63 6.38
C ASP A 39 22.65 6.34 6.31
N GLY A 40 22.05 5.17 6.60
CA GLY A 40 22.72 3.86 6.59
C GLY A 40 23.71 3.65 7.73
N THR A 41 23.67 4.51 8.78
CA THR A 41 24.52 4.38 9.98
C THR A 41 23.92 3.45 11.04
N LEU A 42 22.62 3.16 10.95
CA LEU A 42 21.88 2.22 11.78
C LEU A 42 21.04 1.28 10.92
N SER A 43 20.73 0.12 11.48
CA SER A 43 19.86 -0.90 10.89
C SER A 43 18.53 -1.00 11.63
N PRO A 44 17.42 -1.41 10.99
CA PRO A 44 16.18 -1.70 11.70
C PRO A 44 16.33 -2.73 12.84
N SER A 45 17.25 -3.69 12.69
CA SER A 45 17.58 -4.69 13.71
C SER A 45 18.28 -4.12 14.97
N ASP A 46 18.80 -2.89 14.90
CA ASP A 46 19.41 -2.26 16.08
C ASP A 46 18.36 -1.84 17.11
N CYS A 47 17.08 -1.77 16.73
CA CYS A 47 16.00 -1.47 17.66
C CYS A 47 15.44 -2.76 18.27
N PRO A 48 15.73 -3.06 19.55
CA PRO A 48 15.30 -4.31 20.18
C PRO A 48 13.78 -4.39 20.40
N SER A 49 13.09 -3.25 20.30
CA SER A 49 11.62 -3.18 20.40
C SER A 49 10.90 -3.44 19.08
N LEU A 50 11.61 -3.63 17.96
CA LEU A 50 10.98 -3.98 16.68
C LEU A 50 10.94 -5.51 16.52
N PRO A 51 9.76 -6.10 16.34
CA PRO A 51 9.66 -7.52 16.00
C PRO A 51 10.15 -7.78 14.56
N ASP A 52 10.54 -9.02 14.27
CA ASP A 52 11.16 -9.41 12.99
C ASP A 52 10.38 -8.96 11.76
N HIS A 53 9.05 -9.09 11.76
CA HIS A 53 8.22 -8.64 10.64
C HIS A 53 8.31 -7.13 10.41
N ARG A 54 8.51 -6.33 11.48
CA ARG A 54 8.72 -4.87 11.38
C ARG A 54 10.12 -4.57 10.87
N VAL A 55 11.14 -5.28 11.34
CA VAL A 55 12.51 -5.15 10.83
C VAL A 55 12.54 -5.39 9.32
N ALA A 56 11.91 -6.45 8.85
CA ALA A 56 11.79 -6.76 7.43
C ALA A 56 11.03 -5.65 6.65
N ALA A 57 9.90 -5.17 7.19
CA ALA A 57 9.11 -4.11 6.57
C ALA A 57 9.86 -2.77 6.48
N PHE A 58 10.63 -2.39 7.51
CA PHE A 58 11.49 -1.21 7.48
C PHE A 58 12.59 -1.36 6.43
N SER A 59 13.29 -2.50 6.41
CA SER A 59 14.34 -2.80 5.44
C SER A 59 13.82 -2.70 4.01
N PHE A 60 12.62 -3.23 3.75
CA PHE A 60 11.95 -3.14 2.46
C PHE A 60 11.66 -1.68 2.08
N ALA A 61 10.99 -0.93 2.96
CA ALA A 61 10.58 0.43 2.67
C ALA A 61 11.76 1.39 2.48
N LEU A 62 12.87 1.19 3.22
CA LEU A 62 14.10 1.97 3.07
C LEU A 62 14.78 1.72 1.71
N ARG A 63 14.70 0.49 1.19
CA ARG A 63 15.27 0.09 -0.12
C ARG A 63 14.27 0.26 -1.27
N ALA A 64 13.08 0.79 -1.01
CA ALA A 64 12.00 0.87 -2.00
C ALA A 64 12.44 1.59 -3.30
N ARG A 65 13.37 2.55 -3.22
CA ARG A 65 13.90 3.22 -4.40
C ARG A 65 14.59 2.26 -5.38
N GLU A 66 15.21 1.21 -4.88
CA GLU A 66 15.90 0.19 -5.70
C GLU A 66 14.90 -0.80 -6.31
N ILE A 67 13.80 -1.04 -5.60
CA ILE A 67 12.76 -2.02 -5.92
C ILE A 67 11.77 -1.47 -6.93
N LEU A 68 11.38 -0.20 -6.78
CA LEU A 68 10.37 0.42 -7.61
C LEU A 68 10.79 0.44 -9.09
N PRO A 69 9.85 0.14 -10.01
CA PRO A 69 10.16 0.02 -11.41
C PRO A 69 10.61 1.34 -12.01
N VAL A 70 11.44 1.25 -13.03
CA VAL A 70 11.74 2.35 -13.95
C VAL A 70 10.84 2.17 -15.15
N VAL A 71 9.88 3.05 -15.28
CA VAL A 71 8.85 2.98 -16.32
C VAL A 71 9.11 4.00 -17.44
N PRO A 72 8.63 3.76 -18.67
CA PRO A 72 8.68 4.77 -19.72
C PRO A 72 7.99 6.06 -19.25
N ALA A 73 8.45 7.22 -19.74
CA ALA A 73 7.70 8.46 -19.57
C ALA A 73 6.43 8.34 -20.39
N PHE A 74 5.29 8.21 -19.72
CA PHE A 74 3.99 8.08 -20.36
C PHE A 74 3.35 9.44 -20.58
N GLU A 75 2.67 9.58 -21.70
CA GLU A 75 1.59 10.56 -21.80
C GLU A 75 0.40 10.01 -21.00
N LEU A 76 0.06 10.68 -19.91
CA LEU A 76 -1.12 10.36 -19.10
C LEU A 76 -2.36 11.04 -19.66
N PRO A 77 -3.56 10.45 -19.49
CA PRO A 77 -3.86 9.19 -18.83
C PRO A 77 -3.61 7.95 -19.73
N ARG A 78 -3.20 6.83 -19.13
CA ARG A 78 -3.00 5.56 -19.83
C ARG A 78 -3.73 4.42 -19.09
N PRO A 79 -4.88 3.98 -19.60
CA PRO A 79 -5.66 2.92 -18.93
C PRO A 79 -4.97 1.56 -19.04
N GLY A 80 -4.86 0.90 -17.89
CA GLY A 80 -4.60 -0.52 -17.78
C GLY A 80 -5.91 -1.30 -17.61
N TYR A 81 -5.82 -2.57 -17.23
CA TYR A 81 -6.97 -3.45 -17.05
C TYR A 81 -7.77 -3.07 -15.78
N PRO A 82 -9.09 -2.78 -15.89
CA PRO A 82 -9.94 -2.63 -14.72
C PRO A 82 -10.45 -3.99 -14.25
N GLY A 83 -10.68 -4.15 -12.95
CA GLY A 83 -11.26 -5.36 -12.38
C GLY A 83 -10.55 -5.85 -11.14
N LEU A 84 -10.99 -7.00 -10.64
CA LEU A 84 -10.43 -7.65 -9.46
C LEU A 84 -9.29 -8.61 -9.87
N VAL A 85 -8.15 -8.48 -9.22
CA VAL A 85 -6.98 -9.35 -9.38
C VAL A 85 -6.72 -10.06 -8.06
N GLU A 86 -6.48 -11.35 -8.10
CA GLU A 86 -6.15 -12.17 -6.93
C GLU A 86 -4.65 -12.45 -6.88
N ILE A 87 -4.07 -12.28 -5.69
CA ILE A 87 -2.66 -12.48 -5.40
C ILE A 87 -2.53 -13.52 -4.29
N ASN A 88 -1.70 -14.55 -4.52
CA ASN A 88 -1.38 -15.59 -3.53
C ASN A 88 -2.60 -16.33 -2.97
N ASN A 89 -3.56 -16.68 -3.84
CA ASN A 89 -4.75 -17.48 -3.49
C ASN A 89 -5.54 -16.91 -2.30
N PRO A 90 -6.15 -15.73 -2.41
CA PRO A 90 -6.89 -15.12 -1.32
C PRO A 90 -8.10 -15.95 -0.90
N VAL A 91 -8.37 -15.95 0.40
CA VAL A 91 -9.55 -16.58 1.02
C VAL A 91 -10.59 -15.52 1.39
N GLY A 92 -11.75 -15.95 1.90
CA GLY A 92 -12.93 -15.09 2.09
C GLY A 92 -12.70 -13.80 2.88
N ASP A 93 -11.76 -13.78 3.84
CA ASP A 93 -11.41 -12.63 4.69
C ASP A 93 -10.15 -11.88 4.25
N SER A 94 -9.56 -12.27 3.13
CA SER A 94 -8.41 -11.55 2.57
C SER A 94 -8.80 -10.13 2.18
N PRO A 95 -7.99 -9.13 2.56
CA PRO A 95 -8.30 -7.73 2.29
C PRO A 95 -8.31 -7.40 0.80
N VAL A 96 -9.10 -6.42 0.43
CA VAL A 96 -9.17 -5.87 -0.93
C VAL A 96 -8.47 -4.52 -0.95
N LEU A 97 -7.34 -4.44 -1.63
CA LEU A 97 -6.67 -3.18 -1.91
C LEU A 97 -7.39 -2.48 -3.06
N VAL A 98 -7.81 -1.25 -2.87
CA VAL A 98 -8.46 -0.45 -3.92
C VAL A 98 -7.43 0.45 -4.59
N SER A 99 -7.45 0.51 -5.92
CA SER A 99 -6.59 1.40 -6.71
C SER A 99 -7.27 1.85 -8.01
N GLY A 100 -6.71 2.84 -8.70
CA GLY A 100 -7.09 3.20 -10.06
C GLY A 100 -6.44 2.29 -11.10
N ASN A 101 -6.99 2.27 -12.31
CA ASN A 101 -6.51 1.42 -13.40
C ASN A 101 -5.46 2.09 -14.31
N SER A 102 -4.72 3.08 -13.83
CA SER A 102 -3.56 3.56 -14.57
C SER A 102 -2.54 2.43 -14.76
N GLN A 103 -2.05 2.24 -15.98
CA GLN A 103 -1.02 1.23 -16.26
C GLN A 103 0.22 1.42 -15.38
N PHE A 104 0.63 2.67 -15.18
CA PHE A 104 1.73 3.00 -14.27
C PHE A 104 1.45 2.54 -12.83
N THR A 105 0.26 2.84 -12.30
CA THR A 105 -0.14 2.43 -10.95
C THR A 105 -0.19 0.91 -10.83
N GLN A 106 -0.71 0.21 -11.83
CA GLN A 106 -0.76 -1.26 -11.84
C GLN A 106 0.64 -1.87 -11.77
N GLU A 107 1.57 -1.38 -12.58
CA GLU A 107 2.94 -1.86 -12.59
C GLU A 107 3.64 -1.65 -11.23
N VAL A 108 3.47 -0.48 -10.63
CA VAL A 108 4.03 -0.17 -9.32
C VAL A 108 3.43 -1.05 -8.21
N VAL A 109 2.10 -1.17 -8.16
CA VAL A 109 1.41 -1.97 -7.14
C VAL A 109 1.76 -3.46 -7.27
N THR A 110 1.72 -4.01 -8.48
CA THR A 110 2.05 -5.43 -8.71
C THR A 110 3.52 -5.74 -8.43
N THR A 111 4.43 -4.81 -8.74
CA THR A 111 5.85 -4.95 -8.38
C THR A 111 6.00 -5.09 -6.85
N ILE A 112 5.40 -4.21 -6.08
CA ILE A 112 5.49 -4.28 -4.60
C ILE A 112 4.84 -5.55 -4.06
N LEU A 113 3.66 -5.93 -4.57
CA LEU A 113 2.97 -7.15 -4.13
C LEU A 113 3.68 -8.44 -4.56
N GLY A 114 4.57 -8.39 -5.53
CA GLY A 114 5.44 -9.51 -5.88
C GLY A 114 6.43 -9.91 -4.78
N PHE A 115 6.63 -9.07 -3.77
CA PHE A 115 7.53 -9.35 -2.63
C PHE A 115 6.82 -9.93 -1.41
N THR A 116 5.54 -10.24 -1.49
CA THR A 116 4.82 -10.89 -0.40
C THR A 116 4.24 -12.24 -0.79
N VAL A 117 4.16 -13.15 0.17
CA VAL A 117 3.39 -14.40 0.05
C VAL A 117 2.00 -14.29 0.70
N SER A 118 1.68 -13.13 1.26
CA SER A 118 0.35 -12.91 1.85
C SER A 118 -0.73 -12.81 0.79
N PRO A 119 -1.93 -13.36 1.07
CA PRO A 119 -3.05 -13.33 0.13
C PRO A 119 -3.74 -11.96 0.12
N PHE A 120 -3.94 -11.40 -1.07
CA PHE A 120 -4.64 -10.14 -1.28
C PHE A 120 -5.54 -10.21 -2.49
N ARG A 121 -6.56 -9.34 -2.51
CA ARG A 121 -7.26 -8.94 -3.72
C ARG A 121 -6.91 -7.50 -4.03
N ILE A 122 -6.82 -7.16 -5.31
CA ILE A 122 -6.65 -5.78 -5.77
C ILE A 122 -7.81 -5.44 -6.67
N LEU A 123 -8.55 -4.40 -6.34
CA LEU A 123 -9.56 -3.84 -7.20
C LEU A 123 -8.98 -2.66 -7.96
N PHE A 124 -8.76 -2.81 -9.26
CA PHE A 124 -8.44 -1.70 -10.15
C PHE A 124 -9.74 -1.10 -10.68
N VAL A 125 -10.12 0.05 -10.11
CA VAL A 125 -11.31 0.79 -10.54
C VAL A 125 -11.02 1.50 -11.84
N ASP A 126 -11.96 1.44 -12.80
CA ASP A 126 -11.83 2.19 -14.05
C ASP A 126 -11.87 3.70 -13.79
N CYS A 127 -10.71 4.31 -13.76
CA CYS A 127 -10.48 5.74 -13.63
C CYS A 127 -10.00 6.36 -14.95
N ARG A 128 -10.28 5.72 -16.10
CA ARG A 128 -9.87 6.15 -17.44
C ARG A 128 -8.35 6.26 -17.62
N GLY A 129 -7.59 5.52 -16.79
CA GLY A 129 -6.13 5.53 -16.83
C GLY A 129 -5.47 6.64 -16.01
N ASP A 130 -6.23 7.40 -15.24
CA ASP A 130 -5.67 8.35 -14.28
C ASP A 130 -4.95 7.62 -13.15
N THR A 131 -3.83 8.16 -12.69
CA THR A 131 -3.21 7.75 -11.42
C THR A 131 -4.13 8.11 -10.26
N VAL A 132 -3.96 7.49 -9.08
CA VAL A 132 -4.91 7.64 -7.97
C VAL A 132 -5.06 9.11 -7.54
N ASP A 133 -3.98 9.86 -7.46
CA ASP A 133 -3.98 11.29 -7.13
C ASP A 133 -4.75 12.12 -8.19
N MET A 134 -4.53 11.85 -9.47
CA MET A 134 -5.27 12.49 -10.57
C MET A 134 -6.73 12.04 -10.59
N ALA A 135 -7.00 10.76 -10.33
CA ALA A 135 -8.35 10.22 -10.27
C ALA A 135 -9.19 10.85 -9.15
N MET A 136 -8.57 11.21 -8.01
CA MET A 136 -9.23 11.97 -6.94
C MET A 136 -9.47 13.42 -7.38
N LEU A 137 -8.47 14.07 -7.99
CA LEU A 137 -8.59 15.45 -8.48
C LEU A 137 -9.70 15.61 -9.54
N TYR A 138 -9.77 14.65 -10.48
CA TYR A 138 -10.77 14.66 -11.57
C TYR A 138 -12.07 13.94 -11.21
N GLN A 139 -12.22 13.48 -9.97
CA GLN A 139 -13.39 12.75 -9.49
C GLN A 139 -13.70 11.50 -10.36
N SER A 140 -12.67 10.87 -10.90
CA SER A 140 -12.79 9.60 -11.63
C SER A 140 -12.67 8.37 -10.73
N LEU A 141 -12.19 8.50 -9.48
CA LEU A 141 -12.31 7.48 -8.43
C LEU A 141 -13.40 7.90 -7.44
N THR A 142 -14.51 7.19 -7.40
CA THR A 142 -15.69 7.54 -6.59
C THR A 142 -16.25 6.31 -5.88
N VAL A 143 -17.03 6.55 -4.81
CA VAL A 143 -17.76 5.51 -4.07
C VAL A 143 -18.61 4.65 -5.01
N ASP A 144 -19.32 5.28 -5.94
CA ASP A 144 -20.21 4.57 -6.88
C ASP A 144 -19.44 3.67 -7.84
N ARG A 145 -18.26 4.09 -8.29
CA ARG A 145 -17.42 3.28 -9.17
C ARG A 145 -16.80 2.11 -8.42
N ILE A 146 -16.30 2.32 -7.20
CA ILE A 146 -15.80 1.25 -6.33
C ILE A 146 -16.90 0.23 -6.10
N TYR A 147 -18.09 0.68 -5.68
CA TYR A 147 -19.22 -0.19 -5.39
C TYR A 147 -19.62 -1.03 -6.62
N ARG A 148 -19.77 -0.40 -7.79
CA ARG A 148 -20.14 -1.11 -9.02
C ARG A 148 -19.06 -2.10 -9.49
N ALA A 149 -17.80 -1.75 -9.33
CA ALA A 149 -16.70 -2.63 -9.71
C ALA A 149 -16.67 -3.89 -8.81
N LEU A 150 -16.99 -3.74 -7.52
CA LEU A 150 -17.11 -4.88 -6.59
C LEU A 150 -18.40 -5.69 -6.79
N ALA A 151 -19.51 -5.05 -7.10
CA ALA A 151 -20.79 -5.73 -7.35
C ALA A 151 -20.77 -6.62 -8.61
N GLY A 152 -19.89 -6.33 -9.56
CA GLY A 152 -19.65 -7.15 -10.74
C GLY A 152 -18.73 -8.35 -10.51
N THR A 153 -18.09 -8.42 -9.32
CA THR A 153 -17.29 -9.55 -8.89
C THR A 153 -18.10 -10.31 -7.84
N GLU A 154 -18.40 -11.60 -8.04
CA GLU A 154 -19.05 -12.38 -6.99
C GLU A 154 -18.17 -12.34 -5.73
N PRO A 155 -18.63 -11.73 -4.63
CA PRO A 155 -17.86 -11.77 -3.40
C PRO A 155 -17.80 -13.22 -2.94
N PRO A 156 -16.64 -13.79 -2.67
CA PRO A 156 -16.56 -15.13 -2.11
C PRO A 156 -17.16 -15.10 -0.70
N GLY A 157 -18.35 -15.67 -0.55
CA GLY A 157 -19.07 -15.82 0.70
C GLY A 157 -20.09 -14.71 0.93
N SER A 158 -21.31 -14.91 0.44
CA SER A 158 -22.49 -14.12 0.77
C SER A 158 -22.61 -13.98 2.30
N GLY A 159 -22.49 -12.76 2.81
CA GLY A 159 -22.74 -12.40 4.21
C GLY A 159 -21.51 -11.99 5.04
N LYS A 160 -20.28 -12.02 4.52
CA LYS A 160 -19.11 -11.50 5.24
C LYS A 160 -18.87 -10.02 4.90
N VAL A 161 -18.61 -9.24 5.94
CA VAL A 161 -18.14 -7.86 5.81
C VAL A 161 -16.79 -7.90 5.10
N MET A 162 -16.68 -7.27 3.94
CA MET A 162 -15.40 -7.14 3.24
C MET A 162 -14.54 -6.08 3.92
N GLU A 163 -13.25 -6.34 3.99
CA GLU A 163 -12.28 -5.34 4.40
C GLU A 163 -11.67 -4.69 3.16
N LEU A 164 -11.89 -3.40 3.01
CA LEU A 164 -11.31 -2.59 1.95
C LEU A 164 -10.18 -1.71 2.48
N ILE A 165 -9.09 -1.63 1.73
CA ILE A 165 -7.98 -0.72 2.01
C ILE A 165 -7.92 0.28 0.87
N LEU A 166 -8.32 1.52 1.16
CA LEU A 166 -8.25 2.64 0.22
C LEU A 166 -6.82 3.18 0.13
N PRO A 167 -6.37 3.65 -1.03
CA PRO A 167 -5.12 4.38 -1.12
C PRO A 167 -5.22 5.70 -0.34
N GLY A 168 -4.12 6.16 0.26
CA GLY A 168 -4.11 7.33 1.14
C GLY A 168 -4.68 8.61 0.53
N PHE A 169 -4.58 8.76 -0.80
CA PHE A 169 -5.19 9.88 -1.53
C PHE A 169 -6.73 9.84 -1.54
N ALA A 170 -7.32 8.65 -1.40
CA ALA A 170 -8.78 8.46 -1.42
C ALA A 170 -9.42 8.50 -0.02
N ARG A 171 -8.74 9.06 0.98
CA ARG A 171 -9.20 9.14 2.38
C ARG A 171 -10.62 9.70 2.51
N GLU A 172 -10.99 10.68 1.71
CA GLU A 172 -12.32 11.30 1.76
C GLU A 172 -13.47 10.34 1.37
N LEU A 173 -13.14 9.22 0.69
CA LEU A 173 -14.12 8.20 0.31
C LEU A 173 -14.41 7.19 1.43
N GLU A 174 -13.61 7.15 2.51
CA GLU A 174 -13.74 6.17 3.60
C GLU A 174 -15.14 6.17 4.21
N ARG A 175 -15.53 7.30 4.78
CA ARG A 175 -16.85 7.43 5.46
C ARG A 175 -18.04 7.23 4.52
N PRO A 176 -18.09 7.87 3.33
CA PRO A 176 -19.17 7.63 2.38
C PRO A 176 -19.26 6.17 1.90
N LEU A 177 -18.11 5.48 1.79
CA LEU A 177 -18.09 4.07 1.38
C LEU A 177 -18.62 3.16 2.49
N ILE A 178 -18.25 3.40 3.76
CA ILE A 178 -18.81 2.69 4.92
C ILE A 178 -20.32 2.88 4.99
N GLU A 179 -20.80 4.12 4.89
CA GLU A 179 -22.24 4.45 4.95
C GLU A 179 -23.03 3.77 3.83
N LYS A 180 -22.45 3.65 2.63
CA LYS A 180 -23.11 3.03 1.49
C LYS A 180 -23.13 1.50 1.54
N THR A 181 -22.09 0.88 2.08
CA THR A 181 -21.85 -0.56 1.92
C THR A 181 -21.97 -1.36 3.22
N GLY A 182 -21.73 -0.72 4.36
CA GLY A 182 -21.57 -1.39 5.65
C GLY A 182 -20.28 -2.20 5.77
N TRP A 183 -19.33 -2.05 4.83
CA TRP A 183 -18.03 -2.76 4.84
C TRP A 183 -17.05 -2.12 5.82
N SER A 184 -16.06 -2.91 6.24
CA SER A 184 -14.90 -2.37 6.95
C SER A 184 -13.97 -1.67 5.94
N VAL A 185 -13.71 -0.39 6.15
CA VAL A 185 -12.84 0.39 5.26
C VAL A 185 -11.72 0.99 6.09
N GLN A 186 -10.49 0.83 5.60
CA GLN A 186 -9.29 1.44 6.17
C GLN A 186 -8.62 2.33 5.13
N VAL A 187 -8.03 3.43 5.59
CA VAL A 187 -7.20 4.28 4.74
C VAL A 187 -5.74 3.82 4.86
N GLY A 188 -5.25 3.26 3.79
CA GLY A 188 -3.86 2.83 3.64
C GLY A 188 -2.91 4.00 3.35
N PRO A 189 -1.65 3.68 3.01
CA PRO A 189 -0.63 4.69 2.75
C PRO A 189 -0.83 5.40 1.40
N ILE A 190 -0.17 6.55 1.25
CA ILE A 190 -0.05 7.27 -0.02
C ILE A 190 0.95 6.54 -0.94
N CYS A 191 2.06 6.09 -0.38
CA CYS A 191 3.09 5.36 -1.10
C CYS A 191 2.88 3.86 -0.94
N VAL A 192 2.75 3.13 -2.04
CA VAL A 192 2.55 1.66 -1.99
C VAL A 192 3.72 0.92 -1.34
N ALA A 193 4.95 1.45 -1.40
CA ALA A 193 6.12 0.88 -0.73
C ALA A 193 6.03 0.93 0.82
N GLU A 194 5.06 1.66 1.37
CA GLU A 194 4.73 1.70 2.79
C GLU A 194 3.78 0.55 3.22
N LEU A 195 3.19 -0.20 2.27
CA LEU A 195 2.25 -1.28 2.57
C LEU A 195 2.80 -2.31 3.57
N PRO A 196 4.06 -2.78 3.49
CA PRO A 196 4.61 -3.72 4.47
C PRO A 196 4.57 -3.17 5.90
N LEU A 197 4.88 -1.89 6.06
CA LEU A 197 4.81 -1.21 7.36
C LEU A 197 3.36 -1.06 7.84
N PHE A 198 2.45 -0.68 6.95
CA PHE A 198 1.03 -0.48 7.25
C PHE A 198 0.33 -1.79 7.63
N LEU A 199 0.57 -2.86 6.88
CA LEU A 199 -0.07 -4.16 7.08
C LEU A 199 0.53 -4.95 8.25
N GLY A 200 1.79 -4.68 8.63
CA GLY A 200 2.43 -5.34 9.77
C GLY A 200 2.48 -6.85 9.61
N GLU A 201 1.95 -7.60 10.60
CA GLU A 201 1.94 -9.08 10.59
C GLU A 201 1.18 -9.68 9.41
N ARG A 202 0.27 -8.95 8.81
CA ARG A 202 -0.47 -9.38 7.60
C ARG A 202 0.41 -9.36 6.34
N TRP A 203 1.58 -8.74 6.40
CA TRP A 203 2.55 -8.74 5.32
C TRP A 203 3.67 -9.75 5.62
N ARG A 204 3.68 -10.86 4.91
CA ARG A 204 4.74 -11.86 5.00
C ARG A 204 5.62 -11.74 3.76
N MET A 205 6.90 -11.45 3.98
CA MET A 205 7.88 -11.34 2.88
C MET A 205 8.05 -12.67 2.17
N ALA A 206 8.27 -12.62 0.86
CA ALA A 206 8.70 -13.78 0.09
C ALA A 206 10.11 -14.24 0.51
N GLU A 207 10.40 -15.52 0.37
CA GLU A 207 11.73 -16.07 0.67
C GLU A 207 12.82 -15.42 -0.23
N GLY A 208 13.99 -15.22 0.36
CA GLY A 208 15.15 -14.66 -0.37
C GLY A 208 15.20 -13.14 -0.43
N TRP A 209 14.34 -12.47 0.30
CA TRP A 209 14.33 -11.02 0.42
C TRP A 209 15.10 -10.55 1.66
#